data_36078206c094007360f64577654a1504
#
_entry.id   36078206c094007360f64577654a1504
#
_cell.length_a   1.000
_cell.length_b   1.000
_cell.length_c   1.000
_cell.angle_alpha   90.00
_cell.angle_beta   90.00
_cell.angle_gamma   90.00
#
_symmetry.space_group_name_H-M   'P 1'
#
loop_
_entity.id
_entity.type
_entity.pdbx_description
1 polymer ?
#
loop_
_entity_poly.entity_id
_entity_poly.type
_entity_poly.pdbx_seq_one_letter_code
_entity_poly.pdbx_strand_id
1 'polypeptide(L)'
;VLINHNQAIASQRPFYYICSMEFSAQQIATILHGEVVGNPDAIVSGLAKIEEGTTGTLSFLSNSKYEEFVYTTRATICIVNNTFQPSKPLPETLTLVKVEDAYACFAKLLDVYNQMRQKQAGIEQPSFISENTQIGEGLYLGAFAYISEGAKIGNNVKIYPNTFIGDNVVIGNDTVLHSGVKIYADCVIGNRCVIHAGTVIGSDGFGFAPNEQGVFSKVPQIGNVILEDDVEIGANATIDCATLGSTIIRKGVKIDNLVHLAHNVEIGEHSALAAQVGIAGSAKLGKHIQVGGQAGISGHLHIADGTRIVAQSGIPSTVKKPDTLMGSPGIPLEDFKKSYFGFRKLPFLIQKINELEQKIKTLSKAAE
;
A
#
# COMPACT_ATOMS: atom_id res chain seq x y z
N VAL A 1 8.93 21.73 -34.15
CA VAL A 1 8.87 20.35 -34.64
C VAL A 1 7.46 19.85 -34.40
N LEU A 2 6.62 19.83 -35.43
CA LEU A 2 5.24 19.35 -35.40
C LEU A 2 5.27 17.80 -35.39
N ILE A 3 4.83 17.19 -34.31
CA ILE A 3 4.64 15.73 -34.22
C ILE A 3 3.26 15.41 -34.83
N ASN A 4 3.26 14.60 -35.85
CA ASN A 4 2.09 14.14 -36.57
C ASN A 4 1.21 13.24 -35.66
N HIS A 5 0.01 13.69 -35.32
CA HIS A 5 -0.89 13.08 -34.32
C HIS A 5 -1.77 11.93 -34.85
N ASN A 6 -1.52 11.32 -36.01
CA ASN A 6 -2.47 10.42 -36.65
C ASN A 6 -2.06 8.93 -36.75
N GLN A 7 -1.20 8.41 -35.85
CA GLN A 7 -0.87 6.96 -35.88
C GLN A 7 -0.82 6.28 -34.47
N ALA A 8 -1.61 6.70 -33.52
CA ALA A 8 -1.57 6.13 -32.16
C ALA A 8 -2.90 5.55 -31.64
N ILE A 9 -3.76 5.02 -32.49
CA ILE A 9 -4.89 4.21 -32.01
C ILE A 9 -5.08 3.05 -32.99
N ALA A 10 -4.41 1.93 -32.78
CA ALA A 10 -4.80 0.55 -33.10
C ALA A 10 -3.57 -0.37 -33.09
N SER A 11 -3.11 -0.77 -31.95
CA SER A 11 -2.60 -2.12 -31.73
C SER A 11 -2.71 -2.40 -30.23
N GLN A 12 -3.67 -3.24 -29.84
CA GLN A 12 -3.61 -3.99 -28.60
C GLN A 12 -2.33 -4.82 -28.66
N ARG A 13 -1.20 -4.25 -28.27
CA ARG A 13 -0.01 -5.02 -27.97
C ARG A 13 -0.19 -5.55 -26.58
N PRO A 14 -0.17 -6.85 -26.35
CA PRO A 14 -0.12 -7.42 -25.03
C PRO A 14 1.08 -6.82 -24.30
N PHE A 15 1.00 -6.71 -22.99
CA PHE A 15 1.97 -6.11 -22.09
C PHE A 15 3.34 -6.84 -22.17
N TYR A 16 4.10 -6.62 -23.24
CA TYR A 16 5.48 -7.08 -23.38
C TYR A 16 6.40 -5.85 -23.28
N TYR A 17 6.66 -5.41 -22.07
CA TYR A 17 7.85 -4.59 -21.84
C TYR A 17 9.01 -5.51 -21.50
N ILE A 18 9.75 -5.83 -22.52
CA ILE A 18 10.98 -6.58 -22.50
C ILE A 18 12.06 -5.70 -21.87
N CYS A 19 12.54 -6.11 -20.70
CA CYS A 19 13.92 -5.79 -20.34
C CYS A 19 14.82 -6.69 -21.20
N SER A 20 15.90 -6.17 -21.76
CA SER A 20 16.85 -6.91 -22.60
C SER A 20 17.67 -7.97 -21.86
N MET A 21 17.19 -8.48 -20.74
CA MET A 21 17.85 -9.52 -19.98
C MET A 21 17.16 -10.87 -20.19
N GLU A 22 17.95 -11.80 -20.65
CA GLU A 22 17.57 -13.18 -20.84
C GLU A 22 18.03 -14.01 -19.65
N PHE A 23 17.17 -14.87 -19.13
CA PHE A 23 17.50 -15.82 -18.07
C PHE A 23 17.22 -17.23 -18.54
N SER A 24 18.18 -18.14 -18.33
CA SER A 24 17.92 -19.55 -18.53
C SER A 24 17.15 -20.18 -17.35
N ALA A 25 16.48 -21.30 -17.61
CA ALA A 25 15.79 -22.05 -16.56
C ALA A 25 16.74 -22.41 -15.41
N GLN A 26 18.00 -22.76 -15.74
CA GLN A 26 19.02 -23.07 -14.75
C GLN A 26 19.39 -21.88 -13.88
N GLN A 27 19.50 -20.67 -14.47
CA GLN A 27 19.77 -19.45 -13.71
C GLN A 27 18.61 -19.10 -12.75
N ILE A 28 17.38 -19.22 -13.25
CA ILE A 28 16.18 -18.99 -12.42
C ILE A 28 16.13 -20.00 -11.27
N ALA A 29 16.34 -21.28 -11.54
CA ALA A 29 16.39 -22.31 -10.51
C ALA A 29 17.47 -22.02 -9.45
N THR A 30 18.65 -21.57 -9.88
CA THR A 30 19.73 -21.18 -8.96
C THR A 30 19.34 -20.01 -8.06
N ILE A 31 18.74 -18.97 -8.60
CA ILE A 31 18.26 -17.78 -7.84
C ILE A 31 17.18 -18.16 -6.82
N LEU A 32 16.32 -19.10 -7.19
CA LEU A 32 15.16 -19.50 -6.38
C LEU A 32 15.42 -20.74 -5.50
N HIS A 33 16.62 -21.34 -5.57
CA HIS A 33 16.95 -22.60 -4.92
C HIS A 33 16.00 -23.74 -5.32
N GLY A 34 15.63 -23.79 -6.60
CA GLY A 34 14.72 -24.76 -7.18
C GLY A 34 15.40 -25.81 -8.05
N GLU A 35 14.61 -26.75 -8.56
CA GLU A 35 15.02 -27.82 -9.47
C GLU A 35 14.40 -27.63 -10.86
N VAL A 36 15.19 -27.83 -11.93
CA VAL A 36 14.72 -27.76 -13.31
C VAL A 36 14.19 -29.11 -13.75
N VAL A 37 12.97 -29.15 -14.30
CA VAL A 37 12.38 -30.32 -14.95
C VAL A 37 12.06 -29.94 -16.40
N GLY A 38 12.85 -30.42 -17.33
CA GLY A 38 12.79 -30.08 -18.77
C GLY A 38 14.12 -29.55 -19.27
N ASN A 39 14.11 -28.53 -20.11
CA ASN A 39 15.30 -27.96 -20.72
C ASN A 39 15.97 -26.89 -19.81
N PRO A 40 17.15 -27.13 -19.22
CA PRO A 40 17.84 -26.16 -18.37
C PRO A 40 18.31 -24.90 -19.12
N ASP A 41 18.50 -25.01 -20.44
CA ASP A 41 18.92 -23.90 -21.31
C ASP A 41 17.75 -23.13 -21.92
N ALA A 42 16.52 -23.44 -21.53
CA ALA A 42 15.34 -22.70 -21.99
C ALA A 42 15.43 -21.25 -21.52
N ILE A 43 15.37 -20.31 -22.47
CA ILE A 43 15.57 -18.86 -22.23
C ILE A 43 14.23 -18.12 -22.18
N VAL A 44 14.11 -17.22 -21.23
CA VAL A 44 12.99 -16.29 -21.10
C VAL A 44 13.50 -14.87 -20.97
N SER A 45 12.74 -13.92 -21.54
CA SER A 45 13.01 -12.48 -21.50
C SER A 45 11.81 -11.67 -21.01
N GLY A 46 10.70 -12.32 -20.69
CA GLY A 46 9.48 -11.66 -20.24
C GLY A 46 8.71 -12.47 -19.20
N LEU A 47 7.78 -11.78 -18.53
CA LEU A 47 6.84 -12.38 -17.57
C LEU A 47 5.44 -12.36 -18.16
N ALA A 48 4.64 -13.41 -17.96
CA ALA A 48 3.25 -13.47 -18.38
C ALA A 48 2.41 -14.23 -17.37
N LYS A 49 1.11 -13.95 -17.34
CA LYS A 49 0.16 -14.83 -16.65
C LYS A 49 0.16 -16.19 -17.36
N ILE A 50 -0.14 -17.24 -16.61
CA ILE A 50 -0.05 -18.61 -17.14
C ILE A 50 -1.01 -18.82 -18.32
N GLU A 51 -2.18 -18.22 -18.29
CA GLU A 51 -3.19 -18.25 -19.36
C GLU A 51 -2.81 -17.44 -20.61
N GLU A 52 -1.92 -16.46 -20.46
CA GLU A 52 -1.45 -15.54 -21.53
C GLU A 52 -0.01 -15.86 -21.97
N GLY A 53 0.59 -16.93 -21.44
CA GLY A 53 1.98 -17.30 -21.71
C GLY A 53 2.26 -17.53 -23.19
N THR A 54 3.40 -17.01 -23.66
CA THR A 54 3.93 -17.15 -25.02
C THR A 54 5.39 -17.60 -24.97
N THR A 55 5.92 -18.03 -26.11
CA THR A 55 7.34 -18.40 -26.21
C THR A 55 8.24 -17.25 -25.73
N GLY A 56 9.23 -17.54 -24.90
CA GLY A 56 10.13 -16.57 -24.28
C GLY A 56 9.57 -15.94 -22.99
N THR A 57 8.45 -16.43 -22.47
CA THR A 57 7.90 -15.92 -21.19
C THR A 57 8.06 -16.92 -20.05
N LEU A 58 8.24 -16.36 -18.84
CA LEU A 58 8.16 -17.03 -17.55
C LEU A 58 6.78 -16.82 -16.95
N SER A 59 6.16 -17.91 -16.51
CA SER A 59 4.89 -17.90 -15.76
C SER A 59 5.04 -18.61 -14.43
N PHE A 60 4.03 -18.57 -13.58
CA PHE A 60 4.00 -19.34 -12.32
C PHE A 60 2.63 -19.94 -12.05
N LEU A 61 2.60 -21.04 -11.30
CA LEU A 61 1.41 -21.72 -10.82
C LEU A 61 1.54 -21.97 -9.31
N SER A 62 0.82 -21.21 -8.51
CA SER A 62 0.75 -21.40 -7.06
C SER A 62 -0.65 -21.80 -6.58
N ASN A 63 -1.70 -21.49 -7.34
CA ASN A 63 -3.09 -21.78 -6.99
C ASN A 63 -3.66 -22.83 -7.94
N SER A 64 -4.16 -23.93 -7.38
CA SER A 64 -4.73 -25.06 -8.13
C SER A 64 -5.91 -24.67 -9.04
N LYS A 65 -6.58 -23.57 -8.78
CA LYS A 65 -7.65 -23.06 -9.66
C LYS A 65 -7.15 -22.71 -11.07
N TYR A 66 -5.87 -22.44 -11.23
CA TYR A 66 -5.23 -22.10 -12.50
C TYR A 66 -4.47 -23.29 -13.11
N GLU A 67 -4.55 -24.48 -12.51
CA GLU A 67 -3.81 -25.66 -12.98
C GLU A 67 -4.15 -26.05 -14.43
N GLU A 68 -5.40 -25.89 -14.85
CA GLU A 68 -5.80 -26.19 -16.22
C GLU A 68 -4.99 -25.45 -17.29
N PHE A 69 -4.54 -24.24 -16.96
CA PHE A 69 -3.77 -23.42 -17.90
C PHE A 69 -2.34 -23.93 -18.10
N VAL A 70 -1.77 -24.69 -17.16
CA VAL A 70 -0.40 -25.23 -17.34
C VAL A 70 -0.33 -26.22 -18.50
N TYR A 71 -1.45 -26.90 -18.83
CA TYR A 71 -1.54 -27.86 -19.91
C TYR A 71 -1.72 -27.23 -21.30
N THR A 72 -2.06 -25.95 -21.35
CA THR A 72 -2.35 -25.22 -22.60
C THR A 72 -1.48 -24.00 -22.81
N THR A 73 -0.70 -23.60 -21.79
CA THR A 73 0.19 -22.44 -21.87
C THR A 73 1.24 -22.62 -22.96
N ARG A 74 1.62 -21.52 -23.60
CA ARG A 74 2.78 -21.43 -24.49
C ARG A 74 3.97 -20.75 -23.82
N ALA A 75 3.93 -20.56 -22.49
CA ALA A 75 5.09 -20.07 -21.73
C ALA A 75 6.25 -21.06 -21.90
N THR A 76 7.47 -20.54 -21.95
CA THR A 76 8.68 -21.36 -22.04
C THR A 76 9.06 -21.95 -20.69
N ILE A 77 8.88 -21.21 -19.60
CA ILE A 77 9.17 -21.66 -18.23
C ILE A 77 7.96 -21.40 -17.33
N CYS A 78 7.65 -22.37 -16.45
CA CYS A 78 6.66 -22.18 -15.40
C CYS A 78 7.23 -22.56 -14.03
N ILE A 79 7.16 -21.64 -13.05
CA ILE A 79 7.51 -21.92 -11.66
C ILE A 79 6.32 -22.61 -11.01
N VAL A 80 6.59 -23.75 -10.35
CA VAL A 80 5.57 -24.55 -9.66
C VAL A 80 6.06 -24.99 -8.29
N ASN A 81 5.14 -25.34 -7.39
CA ASN A 81 5.51 -25.92 -6.11
C ASN A 81 6.15 -27.33 -6.28
N ASN A 82 7.06 -27.73 -5.42
CA ASN A 82 7.68 -29.06 -5.40
C ASN A 82 6.63 -30.18 -5.35
N THR A 83 5.48 -29.92 -4.73
CA THR A 83 4.36 -30.87 -4.61
C THR A 83 3.54 -30.99 -5.88
N PHE A 84 3.76 -30.15 -6.89
CA PHE A 84 3.01 -30.20 -8.14
C PHE A 84 3.31 -31.48 -8.92
N GLN A 85 2.25 -32.23 -9.19
CA GLN A 85 2.27 -33.46 -10.01
C GLN A 85 1.26 -33.24 -11.15
N PRO A 86 1.72 -33.16 -12.40
CA PRO A 86 0.82 -32.95 -13.52
C PRO A 86 -0.14 -34.15 -13.69
N SER A 87 -1.43 -33.87 -13.77
CA SER A 87 -2.49 -34.88 -14.01
C SER A 87 -2.67 -35.22 -15.49
N LYS A 88 -2.09 -34.41 -16.39
CA LYS A 88 -2.14 -34.56 -17.86
C LYS A 88 -0.73 -34.31 -18.44
N PRO A 89 -0.44 -34.73 -19.66
CA PRO A 89 0.78 -34.40 -20.35
C PRO A 89 0.96 -32.88 -20.45
N LEU A 90 2.17 -32.39 -20.13
CA LEU A 90 2.54 -30.99 -20.29
C LEU A 90 2.95 -30.70 -21.74
N PRO A 91 2.86 -29.40 -22.19
CA PRO A 91 3.43 -29.01 -23.46
C PRO A 91 4.91 -29.35 -23.56
N GLU A 92 5.35 -29.94 -24.66
CA GLU A 92 6.76 -30.35 -24.87
C GLU A 92 7.75 -29.18 -24.76
N THR A 93 7.29 -27.98 -25.06
CA THR A 93 8.10 -26.75 -24.99
C THR A 93 8.18 -26.15 -23.60
N LEU A 94 7.42 -26.67 -22.63
CA LEU A 94 7.35 -26.12 -21.28
C LEU A 94 8.41 -26.73 -20.39
N THR A 95 9.23 -25.89 -19.78
CA THR A 95 10.17 -26.26 -18.71
C THR A 95 9.61 -25.84 -17.36
N LEU A 96 9.63 -26.73 -16.39
CA LEU A 96 9.22 -26.40 -15.02
C LEU A 96 10.44 -26.04 -14.17
N VAL A 97 10.28 -25.05 -13.30
CA VAL A 97 11.19 -24.79 -12.17
C VAL A 97 10.41 -25.08 -10.89
N LYS A 98 10.76 -26.18 -10.24
CA LYS A 98 10.12 -26.64 -9.00
C LYS A 98 10.77 -25.95 -7.80
N VAL A 99 9.95 -25.36 -6.93
CA VAL A 99 10.39 -24.61 -5.74
C VAL A 99 9.51 -24.96 -4.53
N GLU A 100 9.92 -24.63 -3.33
CA GLU A 100 9.16 -24.89 -2.12
C GLU A 100 7.83 -24.09 -2.10
N ASP A 101 7.89 -22.79 -2.41
CA ASP A 101 6.74 -21.89 -2.51
C ASP A 101 6.83 -21.06 -3.80
N ALA A 102 6.04 -21.43 -4.80
CA ALA A 102 6.03 -20.77 -6.10
C ALA A 102 5.57 -19.30 -6.03
N TYR A 103 4.69 -18.96 -5.09
CA TYR A 103 4.22 -17.59 -4.93
C TYR A 103 5.30 -16.69 -4.33
N ALA A 104 5.93 -17.12 -3.25
CA ALA A 104 7.04 -16.39 -2.62
C ALA A 104 8.22 -16.25 -3.58
N CYS A 105 8.56 -17.31 -4.31
CA CYS A 105 9.62 -17.28 -5.31
C CYS A 105 9.32 -16.34 -6.48
N PHE A 106 8.08 -16.29 -6.95
CA PHE A 106 7.67 -15.33 -7.98
C PHE A 106 7.76 -13.88 -7.48
N ALA A 107 7.30 -13.61 -6.26
CA ALA A 107 7.45 -12.28 -5.63
C ALA A 107 8.93 -11.86 -5.57
N LYS A 108 9.83 -12.77 -5.17
CA LYS A 108 11.29 -12.52 -5.17
C LYS A 108 11.84 -12.17 -6.56
N LEU A 109 11.37 -12.86 -7.61
CA LEU A 109 11.78 -12.53 -8.98
C LEU A 109 11.26 -11.16 -9.43
N LEU A 110 10.05 -10.78 -9.04
CA LEU A 110 9.52 -9.43 -9.29
C LEU A 110 10.36 -8.36 -8.59
N ASP A 111 10.82 -8.62 -7.36
CA ASP A 111 11.72 -7.70 -6.64
C ASP A 111 13.06 -7.55 -7.36
N VAL A 112 13.69 -8.65 -7.78
CA VAL A 112 14.92 -8.62 -8.56
C VAL A 112 14.73 -7.83 -9.86
N TYR A 113 13.63 -8.09 -10.57
CA TYR A 113 13.29 -7.37 -11.80
C TYR A 113 13.10 -5.86 -11.55
N ASN A 114 12.41 -5.48 -10.47
CA ASN A 114 12.21 -4.09 -10.10
C ASN A 114 13.54 -3.40 -9.73
N GLN A 115 14.42 -4.07 -8.98
CA GLN A 115 15.75 -3.55 -8.65
C GLN A 115 16.59 -3.27 -9.91
N MET A 116 16.54 -4.17 -10.89
CA MET A 116 17.24 -3.98 -12.18
C MET A 116 16.70 -2.79 -12.99
N ARG A 117 15.45 -2.41 -12.82
CA ARG A 117 14.81 -1.26 -13.49
C ARG A 117 15.03 0.06 -12.76
N GLN A 118 15.52 0.02 -11.53
CA GLN A 118 15.79 1.25 -10.79
C GLN A 118 16.85 2.11 -11.49
N LYS A 119 16.65 3.41 -11.39
CA LYS A 119 17.62 4.39 -11.92
C LYS A 119 18.98 4.21 -11.25
N GLN A 120 20.01 4.21 -12.05
CA GLN A 120 21.40 4.24 -11.59
C GLN A 120 21.69 5.57 -10.87
N ALA A 121 22.73 5.60 -10.03
CA ALA A 121 23.20 6.82 -9.40
C ALA A 121 23.52 7.91 -10.46
N GLY A 122 23.19 9.14 -10.13
CA GLY A 122 23.41 10.30 -11.04
C GLY A 122 22.46 11.44 -10.72
N ILE A 123 22.81 12.62 -11.21
CA ILE A 123 22.04 13.86 -11.01
C ILE A 123 21.56 14.34 -12.38
N GLU A 124 20.25 14.32 -12.59
CA GLU A 124 19.62 14.89 -13.79
C GLU A 124 19.47 16.40 -13.63
N GLN A 125 19.57 17.13 -14.75
CA GLN A 125 19.43 18.59 -14.78
C GLN A 125 18.18 19.04 -15.54
N PRO A 126 17.54 20.18 -15.18
CA PRO A 126 17.92 21.04 -14.03
C PRO A 126 17.44 20.44 -12.70
N SER A 127 18.26 20.53 -11.66
CA SER A 127 17.93 20.19 -10.29
C SER A 127 18.67 21.14 -9.34
N PHE A 128 18.23 21.24 -8.09
CA PHE A 128 18.85 22.12 -7.11
C PHE A 128 19.22 21.36 -5.83
N ILE A 129 20.41 21.60 -5.33
CA ILE A 129 20.92 21.10 -4.05
C ILE A 129 21.55 22.29 -3.33
N SER A 130 21.09 22.60 -2.12
CA SER A 130 21.68 23.65 -1.30
C SER A 130 23.11 23.31 -0.89
N GLU A 131 23.97 24.34 -0.75
CA GLU A 131 25.38 24.17 -0.42
C GLU A 131 25.65 23.48 0.92
N ASN A 132 24.76 23.64 1.91
CA ASN A 132 24.89 23.05 3.25
C ASN A 132 24.23 21.67 3.39
N THR A 133 24.01 20.96 2.29
CA THR A 133 23.39 19.64 2.26
C THR A 133 24.45 18.54 2.40
N GLN A 134 24.17 17.51 3.22
CA GLN A 134 25.00 16.31 3.32
C GLN A 134 24.39 15.22 2.45
N ILE A 135 25.18 14.67 1.53
CA ILE A 135 24.73 13.65 0.57
C ILE A 135 25.63 12.43 0.67
N GLY A 136 25.02 11.28 0.90
CA GLY A 136 25.67 9.97 0.87
C GLY A 136 26.01 9.49 -0.54
N GLU A 137 26.61 8.32 -0.62
CA GLU A 137 26.99 7.69 -1.89
C GLU A 137 25.76 7.14 -2.65
N GLY A 138 25.88 7.04 -3.98
CA GLY A 138 24.89 6.34 -4.80
C GLY A 138 23.55 7.08 -4.98
N LEU A 139 23.49 8.39 -4.71
CA LEU A 139 22.29 9.20 -4.95
C LEU A 139 21.86 9.16 -6.42
N TYR A 140 20.56 8.92 -6.68
CA TYR A 140 19.88 9.34 -7.90
C TYR A 140 19.00 10.55 -7.62
N LEU A 141 19.19 11.65 -8.34
CA LEU A 141 18.40 12.86 -8.26
C LEU A 141 17.80 13.18 -9.62
N GLY A 142 16.48 13.07 -9.74
CA GLY A 142 15.73 13.34 -10.95
C GLY A 142 15.60 14.84 -11.26
N ALA A 143 15.34 15.15 -12.51
CA ALA A 143 15.17 16.54 -12.97
C ALA A 143 14.09 17.29 -12.19
N PHE A 144 14.31 18.59 -11.96
CA PHE A 144 13.42 19.48 -11.20
C PHE A 144 13.23 19.07 -9.71
N ALA A 145 14.04 18.16 -9.19
CA ALA A 145 14.09 17.93 -7.75
C ALA A 145 14.81 19.09 -7.05
N TYR A 146 14.35 19.39 -5.84
CA TYR A 146 14.87 20.47 -5.00
C TYR A 146 15.22 19.95 -3.62
N ILE A 147 16.45 20.13 -3.19
CA ILE A 147 16.93 19.77 -1.84
C ILE A 147 17.36 21.06 -1.12
N SER A 148 16.64 21.38 -0.06
CA SER A 148 16.84 22.59 0.75
C SER A 148 18.03 22.50 1.70
N GLU A 149 18.25 23.60 2.41
CA GLU A 149 19.37 23.78 3.35
C GLU A 149 19.33 22.78 4.52
N GLY A 150 20.51 22.34 4.95
CA GLY A 150 20.66 21.48 6.13
C GLY A 150 20.14 20.04 5.95
N ALA A 151 19.59 19.69 4.79
CA ALA A 151 19.11 18.34 4.55
C ALA A 151 20.25 17.31 4.60
N LYS A 152 19.95 16.09 5.09
CA LYS A 152 20.87 14.96 5.19
C LYS A 152 20.31 13.77 4.45
N ILE A 153 20.96 13.37 3.36
CA ILE A 153 20.54 12.29 2.48
C ILE A 153 21.50 11.13 2.66
N GLY A 154 20.96 9.95 2.99
CA GLY A 154 21.73 8.72 3.16
C GLY A 154 22.26 8.15 1.86
N ASN A 155 22.83 6.93 1.95
CA ASN A 155 23.38 6.22 0.80
C ASN A 155 22.28 5.58 -0.05
N ASN A 156 22.53 5.45 -1.37
CA ASN A 156 21.66 4.78 -2.35
C ASN A 156 20.23 5.34 -2.43
N VAL A 157 20.00 6.56 -1.97
CA VAL A 157 18.68 7.20 -2.01
C VAL A 157 18.30 7.50 -3.47
N LYS A 158 17.03 7.23 -3.81
CA LYS A 158 16.47 7.54 -5.12
C LYS A 158 15.42 8.65 -4.99
N ILE A 159 15.71 9.82 -5.51
CA ILE A 159 14.82 10.98 -5.50
C ILE A 159 14.38 11.24 -6.95
N TYR A 160 13.14 10.90 -7.25
CA TYR A 160 12.60 11.02 -8.61
C TYR A 160 12.20 12.49 -8.95
N PRO A 161 11.93 12.80 -10.23
CA PRO A 161 11.68 14.17 -10.68
C PRO A 161 10.59 14.91 -9.92
N ASN A 162 10.70 16.25 -9.83
CA ASN A 162 9.74 17.15 -9.16
C ASN A 162 9.55 16.91 -7.65
N THR A 163 10.45 16.21 -6.99
CA THR A 163 10.43 16.00 -5.54
C THR A 163 11.00 17.22 -4.81
N PHE A 164 10.34 17.62 -3.72
CA PHE A 164 10.81 18.71 -2.85
C PHE A 164 11.19 18.15 -1.48
N ILE A 165 12.40 18.46 -1.05
CA ILE A 165 12.96 18.13 0.27
C ILE A 165 13.21 19.46 1.02
N GLY A 166 12.48 19.68 2.10
CA GLY A 166 12.55 20.89 2.93
C GLY A 166 13.80 20.96 3.77
N ASP A 167 13.92 22.08 4.49
CA ASP A 167 15.07 22.37 5.35
C ASP A 167 15.23 21.31 6.45
N ASN A 168 16.48 20.96 6.77
CA ASN A 168 16.86 20.03 7.84
C ASN A 168 16.25 18.62 7.73
N VAL A 169 15.64 18.25 6.62
CA VAL A 169 15.07 16.90 6.43
C VAL A 169 16.18 15.86 6.48
N VAL A 170 15.92 14.76 7.19
CA VAL A 170 16.84 13.60 7.22
C VAL A 170 16.20 12.44 6.47
N ILE A 171 16.93 11.84 5.53
CA ILE A 171 16.50 10.68 4.76
C ILE A 171 17.53 9.56 4.93
N GLY A 172 17.07 8.40 5.42
CA GLY A 172 17.89 7.22 5.63
C GLY A 172 18.28 6.52 4.32
N ASN A 173 19.16 5.51 4.46
CA ASN A 173 19.73 4.76 3.35
C ASN A 173 18.65 3.97 2.57
N ASP A 174 18.93 3.71 1.28
CA ASP A 174 18.13 2.85 0.39
C ASP A 174 16.66 3.29 0.25
N THR A 175 16.33 4.53 0.59
CA THR A 175 14.98 5.09 0.53
C THR A 175 14.67 5.59 -0.89
N VAL A 176 13.44 5.35 -1.34
CA VAL A 176 12.93 5.72 -2.66
C VAL A 176 11.80 6.73 -2.52
N LEU A 177 11.98 7.91 -3.10
CA LEU A 177 10.98 8.96 -3.19
C LEU A 177 10.52 9.11 -4.63
N HIS A 178 9.30 8.68 -4.95
CA HIS A 178 8.75 8.79 -6.29
C HIS A 178 8.42 10.23 -6.67
N SER A 179 8.16 10.44 -7.97
CA SER A 179 7.97 11.78 -8.54
C SER A 179 6.93 12.62 -7.81
N GLY A 180 7.27 13.88 -7.55
CA GLY A 180 6.36 14.85 -6.95
C GLY A 180 6.11 14.68 -5.46
N VAL A 181 6.83 13.82 -4.74
CA VAL A 181 6.81 13.74 -3.28
C VAL A 181 7.27 15.08 -2.69
N LYS A 182 6.60 15.53 -1.64
CA LYS A 182 6.96 16.76 -0.90
C LYS A 182 7.16 16.45 0.56
N ILE A 183 8.35 16.72 1.07
CA ILE A 183 8.69 16.54 2.48
C ILE A 183 9.00 17.93 3.04
N TYR A 184 8.24 18.37 4.02
CA TYR A 184 8.40 19.64 4.69
C TYR A 184 9.57 19.61 5.68
N ALA A 185 9.93 20.79 6.17
CA ALA A 185 11.09 20.96 7.03
C ALA A 185 11.08 20.04 8.28
N ASP A 186 12.28 19.75 8.78
CA ASP A 186 12.55 19.02 10.03
C ASP A 186 12.01 17.58 10.08
N CYS A 187 11.43 17.06 8.99
CA CYS A 187 10.94 15.68 8.93
C CYS A 187 12.08 14.66 8.88
N VAL A 188 11.83 13.49 9.46
CA VAL A 188 12.80 12.38 9.48
C VAL A 188 12.20 11.17 8.79
N ILE A 189 12.89 10.67 7.78
CA ILE A 189 12.53 9.47 7.02
C ILE A 189 13.59 8.41 7.26
N GLY A 190 13.18 7.24 7.71
CA GLY A 190 14.07 6.11 8.00
C GLY A 190 14.69 5.46 6.77
N ASN A 191 15.31 4.31 6.97
CA ASN A 191 15.94 3.53 5.92
C ASN A 191 14.92 2.66 5.16
N ARG A 192 15.21 2.36 3.87
CA ARG A 192 14.41 1.46 3.03
C ARG A 192 12.92 1.82 2.96
N CYS A 193 12.62 3.10 3.11
CA CYS A 193 11.26 3.60 2.91
C CYS A 193 10.96 3.75 1.42
N VAL A 194 9.69 3.53 1.06
CA VAL A 194 9.19 3.79 -0.30
C VAL A 194 8.02 4.75 -0.21
N ILE A 195 8.15 5.93 -0.82
CA ILE A 195 7.11 6.95 -0.80
C ILE A 195 6.65 7.22 -2.23
N HIS A 196 5.38 6.89 -2.49
CA HIS A 196 4.81 6.99 -3.84
C HIS A 196 4.43 8.42 -4.23
N ALA A 197 4.20 8.57 -5.54
CA ALA A 197 4.06 9.88 -6.20
C ALA A 197 2.99 10.78 -5.57
N GLY A 198 3.29 12.06 -5.47
CA GLY A 198 2.37 13.10 -5.02
C GLY A 198 2.11 13.13 -3.50
N THR A 199 2.71 12.23 -2.73
CA THR A 199 2.56 12.20 -1.27
C THR A 199 3.18 13.43 -0.64
N VAL A 200 2.49 14.01 0.36
CA VAL A 200 2.91 15.17 1.14
C VAL A 200 3.14 14.76 2.59
N ILE A 201 4.32 15.05 3.12
CA ILE A 201 4.72 14.72 4.49
C ILE A 201 5.12 15.99 5.21
N GLY A 202 4.51 16.27 6.36
CA GLY A 202 4.83 17.40 7.22
C GLY A 202 4.07 18.68 6.91
N SER A 203 2.95 18.60 6.14
CA SER A 203 2.04 19.74 6.01
C SER A 203 1.40 20.11 7.36
N ASP A 204 1.01 21.37 7.52
CA ASP A 204 0.34 21.83 8.72
C ASP A 204 -0.94 21.03 8.99
N GLY A 205 -1.09 20.55 10.21
CA GLY A 205 -2.33 19.97 10.70
C GLY A 205 -3.50 20.96 10.69
N PHE A 206 -4.73 20.45 10.75
CA PHE A 206 -5.94 21.24 10.84
C PHE A 206 -6.10 21.85 12.24
N GLY A 207 -5.24 22.83 12.54
CA GLY A 207 -5.19 23.56 13.80
C GLY A 207 -5.81 24.94 13.68
N PHE A 208 -7.04 25.10 14.19
CA PHE A 208 -7.73 26.40 14.25
C PHE A 208 -8.47 26.56 15.57
N ALA A 209 -8.39 27.77 16.15
CA ALA A 209 -9.12 28.15 17.36
C ALA A 209 -10.17 29.22 17.01
N PRO A 210 -11.46 29.02 17.36
CA PRO A 210 -12.45 30.07 17.18
C PRO A 210 -12.24 31.18 18.22
N ASN A 211 -12.33 32.44 17.79
CA ASN A 211 -12.40 33.58 18.70
C ASN A 211 -13.82 33.77 19.26
N GLU A 212 -14.03 34.81 20.05
CA GLU A 212 -15.34 35.13 20.65
C GLU A 212 -16.46 35.34 19.63
N GLN A 213 -16.13 35.76 18.41
CA GLN A 213 -17.07 35.94 17.30
C GLN A 213 -17.24 34.66 16.45
N GLY A 214 -16.63 33.54 16.82
CA GLY A 214 -16.70 32.28 16.06
C GLY A 214 -15.80 32.26 14.81
N VAL A 215 -14.91 33.24 14.63
CA VAL A 215 -13.96 33.28 13.52
C VAL A 215 -12.75 32.39 13.86
N PHE A 216 -12.39 31.51 12.96
CA PHE A 216 -11.26 30.60 13.14
C PHE A 216 -9.91 31.29 12.88
N SER A 217 -9.04 31.28 13.88
CA SER A 217 -7.65 31.73 13.80
C SER A 217 -6.72 30.54 13.68
N LYS A 218 -5.70 30.63 12.80
CA LYS A 218 -4.69 29.57 12.61
C LYS A 218 -3.90 29.35 13.88
N VAL A 219 -3.74 28.11 14.29
CA VAL A 219 -2.78 27.67 15.30
C VAL A 219 -1.54 27.14 14.57
N PRO A 220 -0.36 27.78 14.71
CA PRO A 220 0.87 27.29 14.06
C PRO A 220 1.19 25.85 14.45
N GLN A 221 1.65 25.09 13.45
CA GLN A 221 2.09 23.70 13.61
C GLN A 221 3.62 23.70 13.51
N ILE A 222 4.32 23.45 14.62
CA ILE A 222 5.78 23.60 14.72
C ILE A 222 6.50 22.26 14.99
N GLY A 223 5.78 21.19 15.00
CA GLY A 223 6.33 19.83 15.07
C GLY A 223 6.71 19.30 13.71
N ASN A 224 7.02 18.02 13.64
CA ASN A 224 7.44 17.33 12.43
C ASN A 224 6.76 15.98 12.24
N VAL A 225 7.21 15.22 11.23
CA VAL A 225 6.85 13.83 10.99
C VAL A 225 8.10 12.96 11.11
N ILE A 226 7.96 11.80 11.74
CA ILE A 226 8.99 10.76 11.80
C ILE A 226 8.44 9.48 11.17
N LEU A 227 9.07 9.02 10.10
CA LEU A 227 8.90 7.68 9.57
C LEU A 227 10.08 6.82 10.01
N GLU A 228 9.81 5.70 10.66
CA GLU A 228 10.84 4.71 10.96
C GLU A 228 11.18 3.86 9.72
N ASP A 229 12.05 2.87 9.86
CA ASP A 229 12.51 2.01 8.76
C ASP A 229 11.40 1.18 8.12
N ASP A 230 11.60 0.81 6.85
CA ASP A 230 10.76 -0.14 6.11
C ASP A 230 9.29 0.31 5.91
N VAL A 231 9.02 1.62 6.05
CA VAL A 231 7.69 2.21 5.84
C VAL A 231 7.42 2.39 4.34
N GLU A 232 6.20 2.06 3.92
CA GLU A 232 5.73 2.31 2.56
C GLU A 232 4.47 3.15 2.57
N ILE A 233 4.45 4.22 1.76
CA ILE A 233 3.33 5.17 1.68
C ILE A 233 2.85 5.29 0.24
N GLY A 234 1.59 4.98 0.02
CA GLY A 234 0.91 5.05 -1.26
C GLY A 234 0.80 6.46 -1.83
N ALA A 235 0.38 6.55 -3.08
CA ALA A 235 0.30 7.79 -3.82
C ALA A 235 -0.74 8.77 -3.25
N ASN A 236 -0.41 10.07 -3.30
CA ASN A 236 -1.27 11.16 -2.86
C ASN A 236 -1.78 11.01 -1.41
N ALA A 237 -1.04 10.33 -0.55
CA ALA A 237 -1.28 10.34 0.88
C ALA A 237 -0.84 11.69 1.48
N THR A 238 -1.46 12.10 2.60
CA THR A 238 -1.12 13.31 3.33
C THR A 238 -0.88 13.00 4.80
N ILE A 239 0.28 13.38 5.31
CA ILE A 239 0.68 13.14 6.69
C ILE A 239 1.06 14.49 7.30
N ASP A 240 0.20 14.97 8.20
CA ASP A 240 0.40 16.25 8.84
C ASP A 240 1.48 16.19 9.92
N CYS A 241 2.22 17.29 10.06
CA CYS A 241 3.14 17.45 11.18
C CYS A 241 2.35 17.59 12.50
N ALA A 242 3.02 17.31 13.60
CA ALA A 242 2.46 17.54 14.91
C ALA A 242 2.34 19.03 15.21
N THR A 243 1.39 19.43 16.05
CA THR A 243 1.36 20.78 16.63
C THR A 243 2.63 21.04 17.44
N LEU A 244 3.00 20.08 18.29
CA LEU A 244 4.24 20.00 19.08
C LEU A 244 4.71 18.55 19.08
N GLY A 245 6.01 18.32 19.00
CA GLY A 245 6.60 16.98 18.92
C GLY A 245 6.46 16.40 17.53
N SER A 246 6.03 15.13 17.39
CA SER A 246 6.05 14.43 16.12
C SER A 246 4.76 13.64 15.85
N THR A 247 4.34 13.60 14.61
CA THR A 247 3.48 12.55 14.05
C THR A 247 4.39 11.38 13.71
N ILE A 248 4.08 10.15 14.18
CA ILE A 248 5.05 9.04 14.16
C ILE A 248 4.46 7.84 13.43
N ILE A 249 5.19 7.33 12.45
CA ILE A 249 4.86 6.11 11.74
C ILE A 249 5.97 5.11 11.98
N ARG A 250 5.64 4.06 12.72
CA ARG A 250 6.58 3.07 13.21
C ARG A 250 7.03 2.12 12.11
N LYS A 251 8.07 1.36 12.41
CA LYS A 251 8.72 0.43 11.50
C LYS A 251 7.73 -0.52 10.78
N GLY A 252 7.96 -0.69 9.47
CA GLY A 252 7.26 -1.68 8.66
C GLY A 252 5.79 -1.39 8.37
N VAL A 253 5.28 -0.20 8.71
CA VAL A 253 3.91 0.22 8.41
C VAL A 253 3.71 0.35 6.90
N LYS A 254 2.55 -0.10 6.41
CA LYS A 254 2.13 0.01 5.02
C LYS A 254 0.87 0.87 4.92
N ILE A 255 0.95 1.94 4.16
CA ILE A 255 -0.11 2.92 3.96
C ILE A 255 -0.43 2.95 2.47
N ASP A 256 -1.68 2.72 2.11
CA ASP A 256 -2.16 2.74 0.73
C ASP A 256 -2.48 4.16 0.26
N ASN A 257 -2.94 4.30 -0.97
CA ASN A 257 -3.18 5.57 -1.64
C ASN A 257 -4.25 6.41 -0.94
N LEU A 258 -4.09 7.74 -1.01
CA LEU A 258 -5.09 8.70 -0.54
C LEU A 258 -5.40 8.60 0.97
N VAL A 259 -4.52 8.02 1.78
CA VAL A 259 -4.68 7.99 3.23
C VAL A 259 -4.34 9.36 3.81
N HIS A 260 -5.13 9.81 4.80
CA HIS A 260 -4.84 11.02 5.57
C HIS A 260 -4.55 10.68 7.03
N LEU A 261 -3.39 11.12 7.50
CA LEU A 261 -3.00 11.07 8.92
C LEU A 261 -2.87 12.50 9.45
N ALA A 262 -3.74 12.86 10.38
CA ALA A 262 -3.71 14.18 10.99
C ALA A 262 -2.58 14.32 12.03
N HIS A 263 -2.42 15.52 12.56
CA HIS A 263 -1.35 15.89 13.50
C HIS A 263 -1.28 14.99 14.74
N ASN A 264 -0.08 14.72 15.23
CA ASN A 264 0.18 13.95 16.44
C ASN A 264 -0.35 12.49 16.43
N VAL A 265 -0.70 11.96 15.28
CA VAL A 265 -1.05 10.53 15.12
C VAL A 265 0.18 9.67 15.34
N GLU A 266 0.00 8.50 15.93
CA GLU A 266 1.03 7.47 16.01
C GLU A 266 0.48 6.15 15.48
N ILE A 267 1.19 5.53 14.53
CA ILE A 267 0.85 4.22 13.95
C ILE A 267 1.91 3.20 14.40
N GLY A 268 1.48 2.18 15.14
CA GLY A 268 2.35 1.12 15.64
C GLY A 268 2.88 0.21 14.55
N GLU A 269 3.97 -0.48 14.86
CA GLU A 269 4.75 -1.31 13.95
C GLU A 269 3.90 -2.32 13.17
N HIS A 270 4.29 -2.57 11.89
CA HIS A 270 3.71 -3.59 11.02
C HIS A 270 2.19 -3.48 10.82
N SER A 271 1.64 -2.29 10.98
CA SER A 271 0.22 -2.01 10.70
C SER A 271 0.02 -1.71 9.21
N ALA A 272 -1.19 -1.99 8.72
CA ALA A 272 -1.57 -1.76 7.32
C ALA A 272 -2.87 -0.96 7.24
N LEU A 273 -2.84 0.14 6.49
CA LEU A 273 -3.96 1.03 6.25
C LEU A 273 -4.28 1.03 4.75
N ALA A 274 -5.48 0.55 4.41
CA ALA A 274 -5.93 0.54 3.01
C ALA A 274 -6.35 1.94 2.53
N ALA A 275 -6.63 2.05 1.23
CA ALA A 275 -6.87 3.33 0.58
C ALA A 275 -7.98 4.17 1.22
N GLN A 276 -7.76 5.50 1.22
CA GLN A 276 -8.73 6.50 1.69
C GLN A 276 -9.08 6.41 3.20
N VAL A 277 -8.28 5.75 4.01
CA VAL A 277 -8.43 5.80 5.47
C VAL A 277 -8.11 7.21 5.96
N GLY A 278 -8.95 7.71 6.88
CA GLY A 278 -8.75 8.98 7.58
C GLY A 278 -8.56 8.78 9.08
N ILE A 279 -7.47 9.29 9.65
CA ILE A 279 -7.19 9.21 11.08
C ILE A 279 -7.07 10.62 11.64
N ALA A 280 -7.97 10.96 12.54
CA ALA A 280 -8.01 12.28 13.17
C ALA A 280 -6.91 12.46 14.21
N GLY A 281 -6.62 13.72 14.54
CA GLY A 281 -5.47 14.13 15.34
C GLY A 281 -5.34 13.42 16.69
N SER A 282 -4.10 13.18 17.08
CA SER A 282 -3.70 12.57 18.37
C SER A 282 -4.19 11.14 18.61
N ALA A 283 -4.71 10.46 17.60
CA ALA A 283 -5.05 9.03 17.70
C ALA A 283 -3.76 8.18 17.77
N LYS A 284 -3.77 7.15 18.61
CA LYS A 284 -2.67 6.21 18.82
C LYS A 284 -3.12 4.80 18.45
N LEU A 285 -2.58 4.29 17.36
CA LEU A 285 -2.83 2.93 16.90
C LEU A 285 -1.69 2.02 17.35
N GLY A 286 -2.03 0.87 17.93
CA GLY A 286 -1.06 -0.15 18.32
C GLY A 286 -0.42 -0.85 17.15
N LYS A 287 0.27 -1.96 17.42
CA LYS A 287 0.99 -2.77 16.43
C LYS A 287 0.05 -3.73 15.68
N HIS A 288 0.45 -4.13 14.47
CA HIS A 288 -0.24 -5.15 13.65
C HIS A 288 -1.73 -4.85 13.41
N ILE A 289 -2.10 -3.58 13.37
CA ILE A 289 -3.47 -3.16 13.07
C ILE A 289 -3.73 -3.25 11.56
N GLN A 290 -4.94 -3.67 11.21
CA GLN A 290 -5.40 -3.71 9.82
C GLN A 290 -6.64 -2.83 9.67
N VAL A 291 -6.52 -1.78 8.85
CA VAL A 291 -7.62 -0.84 8.59
C VAL A 291 -8.07 -0.96 7.16
N GLY A 292 -9.32 -1.34 6.96
CA GLY A 292 -9.98 -1.45 5.67
C GLY A 292 -10.23 -0.07 5.04
N GLY A 293 -10.31 -0.04 3.71
CA GLY A 293 -10.45 1.21 2.95
C GLY A 293 -11.64 2.06 3.36
N GLN A 294 -11.48 3.38 3.28
CA GLN A 294 -12.49 4.37 3.64
C GLN A 294 -12.95 4.34 5.11
N ALA A 295 -12.21 3.69 5.99
CA ALA A 295 -12.49 3.75 7.42
C ALA A 295 -12.05 5.08 8.01
N GLY A 296 -12.79 5.56 9.02
CA GLY A 296 -12.51 6.79 9.76
C GLY A 296 -12.26 6.50 11.24
N ILE A 297 -11.21 7.09 11.83
CA ILE A 297 -10.89 6.96 13.25
C ILE A 297 -10.91 8.35 13.88
N SER A 298 -11.73 8.53 14.92
CA SER A 298 -11.85 9.81 15.64
C SER A 298 -10.57 10.15 16.40
N GLY A 299 -10.41 11.43 16.70
CA GLY A 299 -9.22 11.94 17.40
C GLY A 299 -9.10 11.47 18.84
N HIS A 300 -7.86 11.50 19.36
CA HIS A 300 -7.52 11.21 20.75
C HIS A 300 -7.86 9.79 21.22
N LEU A 301 -8.02 8.83 20.29
CA LEU A 301 -8.34 7.44 20.61
C LEU A 301 -7.08 6.59 20.74
N HIS A 302 -7.21 5.49 21.50
CA HIS A 302 -6.25 4.41 21.57
C HIS A 302 -6.87 3.15 20.97
N ILE A 303 -6.19 2.54 19.99
CA ILE A 303 -6.62 1.30 19.35
C ILE A 303 -5.63 0.19 19.73
N ALA A 304 -6.12 -0.87 20.35
CA ALA A 304 -5.30 -1.98 20.83
C ALA A 304 -4.59 -2.71 19.68
N ASP A 305 -3.42 -3.27 19.96
CA ASP A 305 -2.64 -4.10 19.05
C ASP A 305 -3.49 -5.19 18.40
N GLY A 306 -3.23 -5.50 17.13
CA GLY A 306 -3.90 -6.59 16.39
C GLY A 306 -5.37 -6.33 16.04
N THR A 307 -5.92 -5.15 16.32
CA THR A 307 -7.30 -4.79 15.95
C THR A 307 -7.45 -4.76 14.42
N ARG A 308 -8.61 -5.25 13.95
CA ARG A 308 -9.01 -5.19 12.54
C ARG A 308 -10.23 -4.29 12.39
N ILE A 309 -10.16 -3.35 11.47
CA ILE A 309 -11.25 -2.43 11.16
C ILE A 309 -11.68 -2.72 9.71
N VAL A 310 -12.94 -3.14 9.55
CA VAL A 310 -13.48 -3.45 8.22
C VAL A 310 -13.69 -2.15 7.43
N ALA A 311 -13.65 -2.25 6.11
CA ALA A 311 -13.83 -1.10 5.22
C ALA A 311 -15.11 -0.30 5.53
N GLN A 312 -15.06 1.02 5.33
CA GLN A 312 -16.14 1.98 5.57
C GLN A 312 -16.64 2.02 7.02
N SER A 313 -15.82 1.62 7.98
CA SER A 313 -16.16 1.68 9.40
C SER A 313 -15.77 3.02 10.02
N GLY A 314 -16.59 3.52 10.95
CA GLY A 314 -16.31 4.69 11.77
C GLY A 314 -16.01 4.29 13.21
N ILE A 315 -14.83 4.64 13.73
CA ILE A 315 -14.41 4.30 15.10
C ILE A 315 -14.53 5.55 16.00
N PRO A 316 -15.56 5.64 16.83
CA PRO A 316 -15.81 6.82 17.65
C PRO A 316 -15.19 6.75 19.05
N SER A 317 -14.64 5.61 19.45
CA SER A 317 -14.18 5.38 20.83
C SER A 317 -12.96 4.46 20.91
N THR A 318 -12.22 4.58 22.01
CA THR A 318 -11.03 3.77 22.30
C THR A 318 -11.35 2.26 22.31
N VAL A 319 -10.52 1.49 21.61
CA VAL A 319 -10.60 0.02 21.53
C VAL A 319 -9.54 -0.57 22.47
N LYS A 320 -9.98 -1.11 23.60
CA LYS A 320 -9.08 -1.57 24.68
C LYS A 320 -8.52 -2.98 24.50
N LYS A 321 -9.12 -3.78 23.62
CA LYS A 321 -8.72 -5.18 23.35
C LYS A 321 -8.80 -5.42 21.84
N PRO A 322 -7.95 -6.30 21.28
CA PRO A 322 -8.01 -6.64 19.86
C PRO A 322 -9.38 -7.23 19.51
N ASP A 323 -9.98 -6.72 18.44
CA ASP A 323 -11.24 -7.18 17.91
C ASP A 323 -11.33 -6.89 16.40
N THR A 324 -12.33 -7.44 15.74
CA THR A 324 -12.70 -7.07 14.37
C THR A 324 -13.95 -6.19 14.42
N LEU A 325 -13.78 -4.90 14.08
CA LEU A 325 -14.83 -3.89 14.17
C LEU A 325 -15.45 -3.61 12.79
N MET A 326 -16.76 -3.45 12.73
CA MET A 326 -17.48 -3.13 11.50
C MET A 326 -18.62 -2.15 11.74
N GLY A 327 -18.86 -1.27 10.80
CA GLY A 327 -19.98 -0.35 10.76
C GLY A 327 -19.66 1.06 11.20
N SER A 328 -20.68 1.90 11.20
CA SER A 328 -20.60 3.28 11.68
C SER A 328 -21.80 3.57 12.57
N PRO A 329 -21.63 3.55 13.91
CA PRO A 329 -20.38 3.33 14.64
C PRO A 329 -19.83 1.90 14.49
N GLY A 330 -18.50 1.76 14.54
CA GLY A 330 -17.82 0.46 14.52
C GLY A 330 -18.04 -0.31 15.81
N ILE A 331 -18.66 -1.48 15.70
CA ILE A 331 -18.91 -2.43 16.79
C ILE A 331 -18.33 -3.80 16.41
N PRO A 332 -18.22 -4.77 17.34
CA PRO A 332 -17.76 -6.12 17.05
C PRO A 332 -18.50 -6.73 15.87
N LEU A 333 -17.77 -7.40 14.98
CA LEU A 333 -18.30 -7.92 13.71
C LEU A 333 -19.53 -8.81 13.89
N GLU A 334 -19.51 -9.70 14.87
CA GLU A 334 -20.62 -10.61 15.11
C GLU A 334 -21.88 -9.87 15.60
N ASP A 335 -21.74 -8.82 16.38
CA ASP A 335 -22.84 -7.98 16.81
C ASP A 335 -23.35 -7.11 15.66
N PHE A 336 -22.46 -6.61 14.81
CA PHE A 336 -22.87 -5.91 13.59
C PHE A 336 -23.70 -6.80 12.67
N LYS A 337 -23.27 -8.04 12.41
CA LYS A 337 -23.99 -9.00 11.57
C LYS A 337 -25.41 -9.26 12.12
N LYS A 338 -25.54 -9.49 13.42
CA LYS A 338 -26.84 -9.70 14.08
C LYS A 338 -27.73 -8.48 13.95
N SER A 339 -27.20 -7.29 14.26
CA SER A 339 -27.90 -6.01 14.18
C SER A 339 -28.33 -5.70 12.74
N TYR A 340 -27.46 -5.90 11.76
CA TYR A 340 -27.75 -5.68 10.33
C TYR A 340 -28.84 -6.63 9.80
N PHE A 341 -28.83 -7.90 10.25
CA PHE A 341 -29.90 -8.84 9.94
C PHE A 341 -31.24 -8.39 10.55
N GLY A 342 -31.23 -7.90 11.80
CA GLY A 342 -32.39 -7.28 12.44
C GLY A 342 -32.88 -6.05 11.68
N PHE A 343 -31.96 -5.15 11.32
CA PHE A 343 -32.26 -3.94 10.55
C PHE A 343 -32.98 -4.25 9.24
N ARG A 344 -32.53 -5.24 8.48
CA ARG A 344 -33.20 -5.65 7.22
C ARG A 344 -34.61 -6.20 7.44
N LYS A 345 -34.93 -6.70 8.63
CA LYS A 345 -36.26 -7.20 9.00
C LYS A 345 -37.16 -6.17 9.67
N LEU A 346 -36.66 -4.96 9.96
CA LEU A 346 -37.44 -3.91 10.64
C LEU A 346 -38.83 -3.66 10.05
N PRO A 347 -39.01 -3.52 8.70
CA PRO A 347 -40.35 -3.30 8.15
C PRO A 347 -41.32 -4.43 8.50
N PHE A 348 -40.87 -5.68 8.40
CA PHE A 348 -41.65 -6.86 8.78
C PHE A 348 -41.95 -6.91 10.28
N LEU A 349 -40.97 -6.58 11.11
CA LEU A 349 -41.13 -6.55 12.59
C LEU A 349 -42.12 -5.48 13.02
N ILE A 350 -42.07 -4.26 12.42
CA ILE A 350 -43.02 -3.19 12.67
C ILE A 350 -44.43 -3.62 12.31
N GLN A 351 -44.65 -4.22 11.13
CA GLN A 351 -45.95 -4.74 10.74
C GLN A 351 -46.46 -5.77 11.75
N LYS A 352 -45.59 -6.70 12.19
CA LYS A 352 -45.94 -7.74 13.15
C LYS A 352 -46.29 -7.18 14.53
N ILE A 353 -45.59 -6.14 14.98
CA ILE A 353 -45.93 -5.43 16.23
C ILE A 353 -47.31 -4.79 16.12
N ASN A 354 -47.60 -4.09 15.03
CA ASN A 354 -48.91 -3.46 14.82
C ASN A 354 -50.04 -4.51 14.80
N GLU A 355 -49.85 -5.65 14.16
CA GLU A 355 -50.80 -6.77 14.19
C GLU A 355 -51.05 -7.32 15.60
N LEU A 356 -49.97 -7.45 16.40
CA LEU A 356 -50.06 -7.89 17.78
C LEU A 356 -50.78 -6.87 18.66
N GLU A 357 -50.48 -5.58 18.52
CA GLU A 357 -51.19 -4.54 19.25
C GLU A 357 -52.70 -4.50 18.95
N GLN A 358 -53.09 -4.70 17.68
CA GLN A 358 -54.50 -4.78 17.33
C GLN A 358 -55.17 -6.01 17.95
N LYS A 359 -54.50 -7.18 17.93
CA LYS A 359 -55.04 -8.39 18.56
C LYS A 359 -55.22 -8.21 20.09
N ILE A 360 -54.26 -7.59 20.78
CA ILE A 360 -54.32 -7.30 22.20
C ILE A 360 -55.52 -6.37 22.49
N LYS A 361 -55.69 -5.27 21.71
CA LYS A 361 -56.84 -4.36 21.86
C LYS A 361 -58.17 -5.08 21.66
N THR A 362 -58.27 -6.02 20.72
CA THR A 362 -59.47 -6.78 20.46
C THR A 362 -59.77 -7.76 21.62
N LEU A 363 -58.75 -8.44 22.17
CA LEU A 363 -58.90 -9.32 23.32
C LEU A 363 -59.24 -8.57 24.59
N SER A 364 -58.68 -7.40 24.83
CA SER A 364 -59.00 -6.56 25.98
C SER A 364 -60.49 -6.12 25.97
N LYS A 365 -61.03 -5.72 24.80
CA LYS A 365 -62.44 -5.36 24.63
C LYS A 365 -63.39 -6.54 24.75
N ALA A 366 -62.94 -7.77 24.52
CA ALA A 366 -63.78 -8.97 24.70
C ALA A 366 -63.77 -9.49 26.11
N ALA A 367 -62.88 -9.00 26.97
CA ALA A 367 -62.75 -9.32 28.38
C ALA A 367 -63.47 -8.36 29.35
N GLU A 368 -63.93 -7.19 28.84
CA GLU A 368 -64.82 -6.27 29.47
C GLU A 368 -66.27 -6.64 29.10
#